data_9bf2bd22989fccee9725ab0bb74e0938
#
_entry.id   9bf2bd22989fccee9725ab0bb74e0938
#
_cell.length_a   1.000
_cell.length_b   1.000
_cell.length_c   1.000
_cell.angle_alpha   90.00
_cell.angle_beta   90.00
_cell.angle_gamma   90.00
#
_symmetry.space_group_name_H-M   'P 1'
#
loop_
_entity.id
_entity.type
_entity.pdbx_description
1 polymer ?
#
loop_
_entity_poly.entity_id
_entity_poly.type
_entity_poly.pdbx_seq_one_letter_code
_entity_poly.pdbx_strand_id
1 'polypeptide(L)'
;MGAGQLIIFVHGVGLDRFMWCPVVDELKQEFTCVTFDLLGHGQAPDIEGTVSIKKFTGRLLNLIEEFQPIKPILVGFSLGAMVVKRFVIDNPNLVRGLVIAHSVFKRNNEQRKAIEKRLDSVQNNGLNGVIEPAIQRWFTGSFIDSKPPILERVRQTLLENNLSNYQKAYEVFVFGDRELVPLVDTIECPCFILTGENDVNSTPSMAYALSERIKGSEVKILRGLAHGAPIEAPKKFAKVIREAMTQW
;
A
#
# COMPACT_ATOMS: atom_id res chain seq x y z
N MET A 1 9.34 -16.83 -13.86
CA MET A 1 7.99 -16.23 -13.87
C MET A 1 6.99 -17.37 -13.76
N GLY A 2 6.10 -17.32 -12.77
CA GLY A 2 5.02 -18.31 -12.65
C GLY A 2 4.06 -18.21 -13.84
N ALA A 3 3.44 -19.33 -14.20
CA ALA A 3 2.49 -19.39 -15.33
C ALA A 3 1.04 -19.03 -14.92
N GLY A 4 0.83 -18.53 -13.69
CA GLY A 4 -0.49 -18.26 -13.14
C GLY A 4 -0.98 -16.82 -13.35
N GLN A 5 -2.11 -16.50 -12.71
CA GLN A 5 -2.71 -15.16 -12.73
C GLN A 5 -1.70 -14.06 -12.41
N LEU A 6 -1.76 -12.97 -13.16
CA LEU A 6 -0.91 -11.79 -12.96
C LEU A 6 -1.34 -11.00 -11.71
N ILE A 7 -0.39 -10.77 -10.83
CA ILE A 7 -0.54 -9.92 -9.63
C ILE A 7 0.47 -8.79 -9.71
N ILE A 8 0.01 -7.54 -9.59
CA ILE A 8 0.88 -6.36 -9.52
C ILE A 8 0.81 -5.78 -8.10
N PHE A 9 1.97 -5.65 -7.48
CA PHE A 9 2.12 -5.17 -6.11
C PHE A 9 2.58 -3.72 -6.08
N VAL A 10 1.87 -2.89 -5.33
CA VAL A 10 2.11 -1.44 -5.21
C VAL A 10 2.45 -1.10 -3.77
N HIS A 11 3.67 -0.62 -3.52
CA HIS A 11 4.23 -0.37 -2.18
C HIS A 11 3.68 0.90 -1.52
N GLY A 12 4.00 1.08 -0.22
CA GLY A 12 3.65 2.26 0.58
C GLY A 12 4.67 3.40 0.48
N VAL A 13 4.33 4.56 1.07
CA VAL A 13 5.21 5.72 1.10
C VAL A 13 6.54 5.42 1.81
N GLY A 14 7.62 5.89 1.23
CA GLY A 14 8.98 5.71 1.75
C GLY A 14 9.58 4.32 1.58
N LEU A 15 8.79 3.35 1.14
CA LEU A 15 9.26 2.00 0.80
C LEU A 15 9.52 1.89 -0.70
N ASP A 16 10.01 0.74 -1.13
CA ASP A 16 10.27 0.41 -2.53
C ASP A 16 9.67 -0.95 -2.90
N ARG A 17 9.83 -1.37 -4.16
CA ARG A 17 9.36 -2.67 -4.65
C ARG A 17 9.86 -3.87 -3.85
N PHE A 18 11.03 -3.76 -3.21
CA PHE A 18 11.65 -4.86 -2.46
C PHE A 18 10.92 -5.21 -1.16
N MET A 19 10.05 -4.32 -0.64
CA MET A 19 9.20 -4.67 0.50
C MET A 19 8.33 -5.91 0.25
N TRP A 20 8.06 -6.19 -1.02
CA TRP A 20 7.21 -7.30 -1.46
C TRP A 20 7.96 -8.63 -1.61
N CYS A 21 9.31 -8.62 -1.63
CA CYS A 21 10.09 -9.86 -1.83
C CYS A 21 9.65 -11.02 -0.91
N PRO A 22 9.43 -10.82 0.40
CA PRO A 22 9.01 -11.92 1.26
C PRO A 22 7.63 -12.51 0.89
N VAL A 23 6.69 -11.65 0.43
CA VAL A 23 5.36 -12.10 -0.02
C VAL A 23 5.45 -12.76 -1.39
N VAL A 24 6.23 -12.18 -2.30
CA VAL A 24 6.47 -12.74 -3.64
C VAL A 24 7.10 -14.11 -3.56
N ASP A 25 8.05 -14.34 -2.65
CA ASP A 25 8.67 -15.65 -2.44
C ASP A 25 7.66 -16.75 -2.08
N GLU A 26 6.59 -16.38 -1.37
CA GLU A 26 5.51 -17.30 -1.04
C GLU A 26 4.56 -17.57 -2.22
N LEU A 27 4.47 -16.68 -3.21
CA LEU A 27 3.45 -16.71 -4.28
C LEU A 27 4.01 -17.06 -5.67
N LYS A 28 5.29 -16.82 -5.92
CA LYS A 28 5.90 -16.88 -7.26
C LYS A 28 5.85 -18.25 -7.98
N GLN A 29 5.59 -19.34 -7.26
CA GLN A 29 5.42 -20.66 -7.86
C GLN A 29 4.03 -20.85 -8.49
N GLU A 30 3.04 -20.07 -8.00
CA GLU A 30 1.63 -20.20 -8.37
C GLU A 30 1.16 -19.04 -9.27
N PHE A 31 1.77 -17.87 -9.13
CA PHE A 31 1.34 -16.60 -9.75
C PHE A 31 2.47 -15.91 -10.49
N THR A 32 2.12 -15.12 -11.50
CA THR A 32 3.03 -14.14 -12.10
C THR A 32 3.00 -12.88 -11.24
N CYS A 33 4.06 -12.68 -10.44
CA CYS A 33 4.17 -11.54 -9.51
C CYS A 33 5.03 -10.43 -10.11
N VAL A 34 4.49 -9.22 -10.19
CA VAL A 34 5.19 -8.02 -10.65
C VAL A 34 5.22 -6.99 -9.54
N THR A 35 6.38 -6.43 -9.28
CA THR A 35 6.61 -5.34 -8.34
C THR A 35 7.28 -4.18 -9.05
N PHE A 36 6.95 -2.94 -8.72
CA PHE A 36 7.57 -1.75 -9.31
C PHE A 36 7.64 -0.61 -8.29
N ASP A 37 8.49 0.38 -8.56
CA ASP A 37 8.64 1.54 -7.69
C ASP A 37 7.66 2.64 -8.12
N LEU A 38 6.93 3.20 -7.16
CA LEU A 38 6.13 4.41 -7.35
C LEU A 38 7.03 5.62 -7.65
N LEU A 39 6.50 6.62 -8.35
CA LEU A 39 7.21 7.88 -8.59
C LEU A 39 7.85 8.40 -7.30
N GLY A 40 9.09 8.87 -7.41
CA GLY A 40 9.86 9.42 -6.30
C GLY A 40 10.37 8.39 -5.28
N HIS A 41 10.25 7.07 -5.57
CA HIS A 41 10.74 6.00 -4.71
C HIS A 41 11.67 5.06 -5.50
N GLY A 42 12.60 4.43 -4.78
CA GLY A 42 13.50 3.43 -5.33
C GLY A 42 14.23 3.92 -6.59
N GLN A 43 14.05 3.22 -7.71
CA GLN A 43 14.63 3.57 -9.01
C GLN A 43 13.64 4.27 -9.97
N ALA A 44 12.47 4.67 -9.47
CA ALA A 44 11.51 5.41 -10.29
C ALA A 44 11.95 6.87 -10.49
N PRO A 45 11.50 7.53 -11.56
CA PRO A 45 11.77 8.96 -11.78
C PRO A 45 11.28 9.82 -10.61
N ASP A 46 11.88 11.00 -10.48
CA ASP A 46 11.50 12.01 -9.51
C ASP A 46 10.07 12.54 -9.73
N ILE A 47 9.47 13.03 -8.67
CA ILE A 47 8.16 13.70 -8.74
C ILE A 47 8.36 15.14 -9.18
N GLU A 48 8.10 15.44 -10.44
CA GLU A 48 8.16 16.78 -10.98
C GLU A 48 6.87 17.58 -10.75
N GLY A 49 7.00 18.88 -10.49
CA GLY A 49 5.89 19.83 -10.36
C GLY A 49 4.90 19.46 -9.25
N THR A 50 3.63 19.86 -9.44
CA THR A 50 2.55 19.58 -8.49
C THR A 50 2.24 18.08 -8.43
N VAL A 51 2.07 17.55 -7.21
CA VAL A 51 1.79 16.16 -6.97
C VAL A 51 0.28 15.93 -6.75
N SER A 52 -0.23 14.81 -7.28
CA SER A 52 -1.57 14.32 -7.03
C SER A 52 -1.58 12.79 -7.07
N ILE A 53 -2.62 12.17 -6.54
CA ILE A 53 -2.76 10.71 -6.59
C ILE A 53 -2.82 10.17 -8.03
N LYS A 54 -3.42 10.93 -8.96
CA LYS A 54 -3.46 10.59 -10.40
C LYS A 54 -2.07 10.47 -11.03
N LYS A 55 -1.09 11.22 -10.54
CA LYS A 55 0.27 11.15 -11.07
C LYS A 55 0.92 9.79 -10.81
N PHE A 56 0.60 9.18 -9.68
CA PHE A 56 1.05 7.82 -9.35
C PHE A 56 0.35 6.75 -10.18
N THR A 57 -0.92 6.96 -10.57
CA THR A 57 -1.65 5.98 -11.39
C THR A 57 -1.14 5.89 -12.82
N GLY A 58 -0.55 6.96 -13.37
CA GLY A 58 -0.02 6.94 -14.74
C GLY A 58 1.08 5.90 -14.95
N ARG A 59 1.99 5.75 -13.97
CA ARG A 59 3.04 4.72 -14.05
C ARG A 59 2.47 3.29 -13.96
N LEU A 60 1.43 3.09 -13.16
CA LEU A 60 0.72 1.81 -13.07
C LEU A 60 -0.01 1.49 -14.38
N LEU A 61 -0.59 2.50 -15.04
CA LEU A 61 -1.23 2.34 -16.34
C LEU A 61 -0.24 1.82 -17.39
N ASN A 62 0.89 2.50 -17.57
CA ASN A 62 1.92 2.08 -18.52
C ASN A 62 2.37 0.63 -18.26
N LEU A 63 2.56 0.26 -16.99
CA LEU A 63 2.93 -1.11 -16.64
C LEU A 63 1.84 -2.12 -17.02
N ILE A 64 0.56 -1.83 -16.78
CA ILE A 64 -0.55 -2.72 -17.11
C ILE A 64 -0.70 -2.86 -18.62
N GLU A 65 -0.47 -1.81 -19.39
CA GLU A 65 -0.51 -1.83 -20.86
C GLU A 65 0.50 -2.82 -21.47
N GLU A 66 1.67 -3.02 -20.82
CA GLU A 66 2.66 -4.03 -21.25
C GLU A 66 2.16 -5.47 -21.15
N PHE A 67 1.13 -5.73 -20.33
CA PHE A 67 0.57 -7.06 -20.11
C PHE A 67 -0.75 -7.30 -20.83
N GLN A 68 -1.28 -6.34 -21.59
CA GLN A 68 -2.55 -6.53 -22.31
C GLN A 68 -2.50 -7.75 -23.25
N PRO A 69 -3.58 -8.53 -23.38
CA PRO A 69 -4.92 -8.32 -22.81
C PRO A 69 -5.16 -8.88 -21.40
N ILE A 70 -4.11 -9.23 -20.66
CA ILE A 70 -4.22 -9.83 -19.32
C ILE A 70 -4.62 -8.75 -18.32
N LYS A 71 -5.75 -8.95 -17.63
CA LYS A 71 -6.20 -8.09 -16.52
C LYS A 71 -5.54 -8.55 -15.21
N PRO A 72 -4.68 -7.74 -14.60
CA PRO A 72 -4.03 -8.09 -13.33
C PRO A 72 -5.00 -8.03 -12.17
N ILE A 73 -4.58 -8.67 -11.07
CA ILE A 73 -5.05 -8.35 -9.74
C ILE A 73 -4.07 -7.33 -9.15
N LEU A 74 -4.59 -6.25 -8.59
CA LEU A 74 -3.77 -5.22 -7.95
C LEU A 74 -3.74 -5.43 -6.44
N VAL A 75 -2.56 -5.44 -5.87
CA VAL A 75 -2.34 -5.48 -4.41
C VAL A 75 -1.66 -4.17 -4.01
N GLY A 76 -2.40 -3.28 -3.37
CA GLY A 76 -1.88 -1.99 -2.93
C GLY A 76 -1.72 -1.94 -1.41
N PHE A 77 -0.57 -1.46 -0.94
CA PHE A 77 -0.26 -1.27 0.48
C PHE A 77 -0.16 0.21 0.84
N SER A 78 -0.90 0.65 1.87
CA SER A 78 -0.82 2.02 2.41
C SER A 78 -1.05 3.09 1.35
N LEU A 79 -0.05 3.91 0.97
CA LEU A 79 -0.13 4.81 -0.18
C LEU A 79 -0.48 4.04 -1.46
N GLY A 80 0.16 2.90 -1.68
CA GLY A 80 -0.15 2.03 -2.82
C GLY A 80 -1.61 1.58 -2.86
N ALA A 81 -2.24 1.37 -1.69
CA ALA A 81 -3.67 1.07 -1.62
C ALA A 81 -4.55 2.26 -2.07
N MET A 82 -4.11 3.48 -1.83
CA MET A 82 -4.78 4.67 -2.37
C MET A 82 -4.59 4.77 -3.89
N VAL A 83 -3.38 4.48 -4.39
CA VAL A 83 -3.06 4.48 -5.82
C VAL A 83 -3.89 3.45 -6.58
N VAL A 84 -3.98 2.20 -6.09
CA VAL A 84 -4.78 1.16 -6.79
C VAL A 84 -6.28 1.43 -6.72
N LYS A 85 -6.80 2.02 -5.63
CA LYS A 85 -8.19 2.49 -5.58
C LYS A 85 -8.45 3.54 -6.65
N ARG A 86 -7.61 4.56 -6.73
CA ARG A 86 -7.73 5.62 -7.73
C ARG A 86 -7.63 5.05 -9.15
N PHE A 87 -6.69 4.13 -9.36
CA PHE A 87 -6.51 3.49 -10.66
C PHE A 87 -7.78 2.76 -11.14
N VAL A 88 -8.38 1.94 -10.27
CA VAL A 88 -9.59 1.17 -10.60
C VAL A 88 -10.78 2.09 -10.84
N ILE A 89 -10.93 3.16 -10.07
CA ILE A 89 -12.00 4.16 -10.28
C ILE A 89 -11.89 4.79 -11.67
N ASP A 90 -10.67 5.14 -12.11
CA ASP A 90 -10.45 5.76 -13.42
C ASP A 90 -10.44 4.73 -14.57
N ASN A 91 -10.13 3.45 -14.30
CA ASN A 91 -9.91 2.40 -15.30
C ASN A 91 -10.55 1.06 -14.88
N PRO A 92 -11.88 0.98 -14.69
CA PRO A 92 -12.54 -0.19 -14.08
C PRO A 92 -12.40 -1.47 -14.93
N ASN A 93 -12.24 -1.33 -16.25
CA ASN A 93 -12.14 -2.47 -17.17
C ASN A 93 -10.73 -3.09 -17.29
N LEU A 94 -9.70 -2.48 -16.71
CA LEU A 94 -8.32 -2.93 -16.84
C LEU A 94 -7.87 -3.88 -15.71
N VAL A 95 -8.70 -4.12 -14.71
CA VAL A 95 -8.33 -4.88 -13.50
C VAL A 95 -9.32 -6.02 -13.28
N ARG A 96 -8.81 -7.18 -12.87
CA ARG A 96 -9.62 -8.36 -12.55
C ARG A 96 -10.14 -8.31 -11.10
N GLY A 97 -9.32 -7.84 -10.16
CA GLY A 97 -9.66 -7.77 -8.76
C GLY A 97 -8.68 -6.90 -7.97
N LEU A 98 -9.03 -6.58 -6.72
CA LEU A 98 -8.33 -5.59 -5.91
C LEU A 98 -8.11 -6.07 -4.48
N VAL A 99 -6.88 -6.05 -4.01
CA VAL A 99 -6.52 -6.20 -2.59
C VAL A 99 -6.08 -4.84 -2.05
N ILE A 100 -6.91 -4.25 -1.21
CA ILE A 100 -6.67 -2.97 -0.54
C ILE A 100 -6.07 -3.27 0.84
N ALA A 101 -4.74 -3.19 0.96
CA ALA A 101 -4.05 -3.54 2.19
C ALA A 101 -3.65 -2.30 2.99
N HIS A 102 -4.00 -2.28 4.27
CA HIS A 102 -3.59 -1.23 5.23
C HIS A 102 -3.90 0.19 4.73
N SER A 103 -5.12 0.38 4.21
CA SER A 103 -5.56 1.64 3.63
C SER A 103 -6.32 2.51 4.62
N VAL A 104 -5.99 3.77 4.63
CA VAL A 104 -6.79 4.77 5.33
C VAL A 104 -8.13 5.00 4.62
N PHE A 105 -9.17 5.25 5.42
CA PHE A 105 -10.47 5.64 4.92
C PHE A 105 -11.20 6.55 5.92
N LYS A 106 -11.66 7.70 5.45
CA LYS A 106 -12.52 8.61 6.24
C LYS A 106 -11.92 9.03 7.58
N ARG A 107 -10.62 9.48 7.56
CA ARG A 107 -9.95 9.98 8.77
C ARG A 107 -10.80 11.04 9.47
N ASN A 108 -10.96 10.89 10.78
CA ASN A 108 -11.56 11.92 11.63
C ASN A 108 -10.62 13.12 11.85
N ASN A 109 -11.07 14.16 12.53
CA ASN A 109 -10.30 15.39 12.74
C ASN A 109 -9.01 15.16 13.54
N GLU A 110 -9.01 14.27 14.53
CA GLU A 110 -7.83 13.95 15.34
C GLU A 110 -6.78 13.20 14.50
N GLN A 111 -7.22 12.22 13.72
CA GLN A 111 -6.35 11.47 12.81
C GLN A 111 -5.75 12.37 11.73
N ARG A 112 -6.53 13.34 11.21
CA ARG A 112 -6.03 14.35 10.26
C ARG A 112 -4.97 15.23 10.89
N LYS A 113 -5.22 15.82 12.05
CA LYS A 113 -4.23 16.61 12.77
C LYS A 113 -2.95 15.83 13.07
N ALA A 114 -3.09 14.55 13.45
CA ALA A 114 -1.94 13.70 13.75
C ALA A 114 -1.08 13.40 12.51
N ILE A 115 -1.69 13.20 11.33
CA ILE A 115 -0.95 12.92 10.10
C ILE A 115 -0.34 14.20 9.51
N GLU A 116 -1.04 15.35 9.60
CA GLU A 116 -0.52 16.66 9.21
C GLU A 116 0.70 17.04 10.05
N LYS A 117 0.64 16.87 11.38
CA LYS A 117 1.81 17.07 12.26
C LYS A 117 3.01 16.20 11.89
N ARG A 118 2.77 14.98 11.38
CA ARG A 118 3.87 14.12 10.89
C ARG A 118 4.47 14.66 9.58
N LEU A 119 3.66 15.21 8.69
CA LEU A 119 4.15 15.91 7.49
C LEU A 119 5.04 17.10 7.88
N ASP A 120 4.58 17.93 8.84
CA ASP A 120 5.38 19.04 9.37
C ASP A 120 6.70 18.55 9.96
N SER A 121 6.69 17.41 10.67
CA SER A 121 7.92 16.81 11.21
C SER A 121 8.89 16.37 10.13
N VAL A 122 8.41 15.83 9.00
CA VAL A 122 9.27 15.50 7.85
C VAL A 122 9.89 16.77 7.27
N GLN A 123 9.13 17.84 7.15
CA GLN A 123 9.61 19.12 6.62
C GLN A 123 10.67 19.76 7.49
N ASN A 124 10.49 19.70 8.82
CA ASN A 124 11.36 20.38 9.79
C ASN A 124 12.59 19.56 10.22
N ASN A 125 12.45 18.23 10.33
CA ASN A 125 13.46 17.35 10.89
C ASN A 125 14.09 16.39 9.87
N GLY A 126 13.62 16.42 8.60
CA GLY A 126 14.06 15.48 7.57
C GLY A 126 13.66 14.04 7.88
N LEU A 127 14.27 13.09 7.16
CA LEU A 127 13.94 11.65 7.27
C LEU A 127 14.38 11.05 8.61
N ASN A 128 15.53 11.45 9.14
CA ASN A 128 16.06 10.89 10.40
C ASN A 128 15.09 11.05 11.59
N GLY A 129 14.33 12.16 11.63
CA GLY A 129 13.38 12.44 12.72
C GLY A 129 12.09 11.61 12.66
N VAL A 130 11.82 10.91 11.54
CA VAL A 130 10.54 10.22 11.33
C VAL A 130 10.65 8.71 11.21
N ILE A 131 11.85 8.17 10.98
CA ILE A 131 12.06 6.74 10.70
C ILE A 131 11.75 5.86 11.91
N GLU A 132 12.41 6.09 13.06
CA GLU A 132 12.14 5.26 14.24
C GLU A 132 10.69 5.39 14.74
N PRO A 133 10.07 6.57 14.80
CA PRO A 133 8.64 6.67 15.05
C PRO A 133 7.76 5.92 14.04
N ALA A 134 8.18 5.81 12.77
CA ALA A 134 7.45 5.01 11.78
C ALA A 134 7.59 3.51 12.05
N ILE A 135 8.80 3.01 12.32
CA ILE A 135 9.08 1.62 12.69
C ILE A 135 8.22 1.19 13.89
N GLN A 136 8.18 2.00 14.96
CA GLN A 136 7.39 1.73 16.16
C GLN A 136 5.87 1.66 15.89
N ARG A 137 5.37 2.36 14.89
CA ARG A 137 3.94 2.30 14.50
C ARG A 137 3.63 1.18 13.51
N TRP A 138 4.63 0.75 12.73
CA TRP A 138 4.39 -0.20 11.63
C TRP A 138 4.50 -1.64 12.08
N PHE A 139 5.33 -1.93 13.06
CA PHE A 139 5.63 -3.30 13.48
C PHE A 139 5.22 -3.56 14.92
N THR A 140 4.99 -4.81 15.26
CA THR A 140 4.74 -5.20 16.64
C THR A 140 6.02 -5.11 17.48
N GLY A 141 5.89 -4.87 18.79
CA GLY A 141 7.04 -4.82 19.69
C GLY A 141 7.88 -6.10 19.63
N SER A 142 7.23 -7.27 19.61
CA SER A 142 7.93 -8.55 19.51
C SER A 142 8.75 -8.71 18.22
N PHE A 143 8.25 -8.17 17.10
CA PHE A 143 9.01 -8.17 15.85
C PHE A 143 10.21 -7.23 15.93
N ILE A 144 10.04 -6.04 16.48
CA ILE A 144 11.13 -5.06 16.66
C ILE A 144 12.21 -5.63 17.59
N ASP A 145 11.80 -6.22 18.73
CA ASP A 145 12.71 -6.79 19.73
C ASP A 145 13.53 -7.97 19.19
N SER A 146 12.97 -8.74 18.24
CA SER A 146 13.67 -9.85 17.58
C SER A 146 14.77 -9.38 16.62
N LYS A 147 14.82 -8.07 16.29
CA LYS A 147 15.81 -7.43 15.41
C LYS A 147 16.05 -8.20 14.10
N PRO A 148 15.01 -8.55 13.33
CA PRO A 148 15.22 -9.32 12.11
C PRO A 148 15.97 -8.48 11.08
N PRO A 149 16.83 -9.08 10.23
CA PRO A 149 17.60 -8.35 9.21
C PRO A 149 16.74 -7.50 8.28
N ILE A 150 15.51 -7.93 8.01
CA ILE A 150 14.57 -7.19 7.16
C ILE A 150 14.20 -5.83 7.75
N LEU A 151 14.20 -5.68 9.06
CA LEU A 151 13.90 -4.42 9.73
C LEU A 151 14.98 -3.37 9.46
N GLU A 152 16.26 -3.80 9.45
CA GLU A 152 17.35 -2.92 9.06
C GLU A 152 17.26 -2.51 7.59
N ARG A 153 16.88 -3.43 6.71
CA ARG A 153 16.62 -3.10 5.30
C ARG A 153 15.52 -2.05 5.16
N VAL A 154 14.45 -2.14 5.94
CA VAL A 154 13.37 -1.11 5.96
C VAL A 154 13.92 0.25 6.38
N ARG A 155 14.77 0.30 7.43
CA ARG A 155 15.42 1.57 7.84
C ARG A 155 16.26 2.16 6.73
N GLN A 156 17.11 1.35 6.11
CA GLN A 156 17.96 1.81 5.01
C GLN A 156 17.13 2.33 3.83
N THR A 157 16.11 1.59 3.40
CA THR A 157 15.20 2.06 2.34
C THR A 157 14.57 3.41 2.69
N LEU A 158 14.14 3.61 3.94
CA LEU A 158 13.58 4.89 4.38
C LEU A 158 14.63 6.03 4.35
N LEU A 159 15.87 5.76 4.74
CA LEU A 159 16.98 6.73 4.75
C LEU A 159 17.42 7.11 3.33
N GLU A 160 17.39 6.18 2.40
CA GLU A 160 17.82 6.36 1.01
C GLU A 160 16.85 7.21 0.16
N ASN A 161 15.64 7.51 0.67
CA ASN A 161 14.70 8.35 -0.05
C ASN A 161 15.27 9.76 -0.29
N ASN A 162 15.00 10.31 -1.47
CA ASN A 162 15.14 11.75 -1.69
C ASN A 162 14.10 12.49 -0.85
N LEU A 163 14.51 13.42 -0.01
CA LEU A 163 13.64 14.13 0.93
C LEU A 163 12.48 14.85 0.23
N SER A 164 12.75 15.53 -0.89
CA SER A 164 11.71 16.26 -1.63
C SER A 164 10.67 15.31 -2.21
N ASN A 165 11.08 14.18 -2.77
CA ASN A 165 10.17 13.17 -3.28
C ASN A 165 9.33 12.53 -2.16
N TYR A 166 9.99 12.21 -1.03
CA TYR A 166 9.30 11.66 0.13
C TYR A 166 8.23 12.63 0.65
N GLN A 167 8.55 13.93 0.78
CA GLN A 167 7.61 14.97 1.22
C GLN A 167 6.40 15.03 0.28
N LYS A 168 6.60 15.09 -1.02
CA LYS A 168 5.54 15.11 -2.04
C LYS A 168 4.66 13.87 -1.98
N ALA A 169 5.26 12.68 -1.88
CA ALA A 169 4.50 11.42 -1.75
C ALA A 169 3.74 11.35 -0.43
N TYR A 170 4.34 11.83 0.66
CA TYR A 170 3.69 11.89 1.96
C TYR A 170 2.53 12.88 1.97
N GLU A 171 2.64 14.00 1.27
CA GLU A 171 1.55 14.98 1.07
C GLU A 171 0.34 14.33 0.37
N VAL A 172 0.57 13.53 -0.68
CA VAL A 172 -0.51 12.75 -1.31
C VAL A 172 -1.13 11.76 -0.32
N PHE A 173 -0.33 11.10 0.51
CA PHE A 173 -0.85 10.20 1.54
C PHE A 173 -1.68 10.94 2.60
N VAL A 174 -1.31 12.16 2.96
CA VAL A 174 -2.02 13.00 3.94
C VAL A 174 -3.38 13.44 3.41
N PHE A 175 -3.45 13.92 2.16
CA PHE A 175 -4.62 14.61 1.63
C PHE A 175 -5.46 13.79 0.64
N GLY A 176 -4.87 12.80 -0.01
CA GLY A 176 -5.49 12.06 -1.11
C GLY A 176 -6.70 11.20 -0.71
N ASP A 177 -6.88 10.86 0.57
CA ASP A 177 -8.07 10.14 1.01
C ASP A 177 -9.35 10.97 0.86
N ARG A 178 -9.26 12.31 0.92
CA ARG A 178 -10.39 13.22 0.70
C ARG A 178 -10.96 13.11 -0.72
N GLU A 179 -10.08 12.92 -1.69
CA GLU A 179 -10.49 12.73 -3.09
C GLU A 179 -11.15 11.37 -3.33
N LEU A 180 -10.71 10.34 -2.60
CA LEU A 180 -11.16 8.97 -2.81
C LEU A 180 -12.48 8.64 -2.10
N VAL A 181 -12.73 9.21 -0.92
CA VAL A 181 -13.91 8.90 -0.10
C VAL A 181 -15.24 9.01 -0.86
N PRO A 182 -15.51 10.04 -1.69
CA PRO A 182 -16.76 10.14 -2.44
C PRO A 182 -16.84 9.18 -3.63
N LEU A 183 -15.73 8.56 -4.04
CA LEU A 183 -15.63 7.80 -5.29
C LEU A 183 -15.56 6.27 -5.09
N VAL A 184 -15.28 5.79 -3.89
CA VAL A 184 -15.03 4.35 -3.66
C VAL A 184 -16.23 3.46 -3.98
N ASP A 185 -17.45 3.98 -3.98
CA ASP A 185 -18.68 3.25 -4.33
C ASP A 185 -18.73 2.84 -5.80
N THR A 186 -17.89 3.45 -6.65
CA THR A 186 -17.78 3.11 -8.07
C THR A 186 -16.83 1.94 -8.34
N ILE A 187 -16.21 1.37 -7.30
CA ILE A 187 -15.37 0.17 -7.42
C ILE A 187 -16.30 -1.05 -7.52
N GLU A 188 -16.32 -1.69 -8.69
CA GLU A 188 -17.20 -2.84 -8.99
C GLU A 188 -16.45 -4.17 -9.08
N CYS A 189 -15.11 -4.14 -9.25
CA CYS A 189 -14.33 -5.37 -9.29
C CYS A 189 -14.32 -6.08 -7.93
N PRO A 190 -14.16 -7.42 -7.90
CA PRO A 190 -13.98 -8.16 -6.66
C PRO A 190 -12.90 -7.53 -5.79
N CYS A 191 -13.15 -7.39 -4.47
CA CYS A 191 -12.28 -6.63 -3.60
C CYS A 191 -12.10 -7.28 -2.23
N PHE A 192 -10.84 -7.48 -1.82
CA PHE A 192 -10.48 -7.77 -0.44
C PHE A 192 -9.87 -6.54 0.24
N ILE A 193 -10.34 -6.25 1.44
CA ILE A 193 -9.82 -5.16 2.28
C ILE A 193 -9.11 -5.80 3.47
N LEU A 194 -7.80 -5.52 3.60
CA LEU A 194 -6.91 -6.21 4.51
C LEU A 194 -6.20 -5.22 5.44
N THR A 195 -6.25 -5.47 6.75
CA THR A 195 -5.47 -4.69 7.72
C THR A 195 -5.06 -5.52 8.94
N GLY A 196 -4.07 -5.04 9.67
CA GLY A 196 -3.67 -5.63 10.95
C GLY A 196 -4.60 -5.23 12.09
N GLU A 197 -4.81 -6.13 13.04
CA GLU A 197 -5.60 -5.88 14.25
C GLU A 197 -5.06 -4.68 15.05
N ASN A 198 -3.73 -4.53 15.09
CA ASN A 198 -3.01 -3.50 15.82
C ASN A 198 -2.58 -2.32 14.94
N ASP A 199 -3.12 -2.19 13.73
CA ASP A 199 -2.80 -1.05 12.86
C ASP A 199 -3.50 0.21 13.38
N VAL A 200 -2.72 1.12 13.95
CA VAL A 200 -3.21 2.39 14.51
C VAL A 200 -3.40 3.49 13.46
N ASN A 201 -2.90 3.28 12.25
CA ASN A 201 -3.01 4.27 11.15
C ASN A 201 -4.14 3.94 10.19
N SER A 202 -4.26 2.66 9.82
CA SER A 202 -5.28 2.13 8.92
C SER A 202 -6.07 1.07 9.68
N THR A 203 -6.89 1.54 10.60
CA THR A 203 -7.53 0.72 11.64
C THR A 203 -8.52 -0.30 11.08
N PRO A 204 -8.82 -1.40 11.81
CA PRO A 204 -9.93 -2.31 11.47
C PRO A 204 -11.25 -1.59 11.23
N SER A 205 -11.58 -0.57 12.01
CA SER A 205 -12.80 0.24 11.81
C SER A 205 -12.82 0.96 10.46
N MET A 206 -11.67 1.46 9.98
CA MET A 206 -11.56 2.04 8.64
C MET A 206 -11.75 0.99 7.54
N ALA A 207 -11.24 -0.23 7.75
CA ALA A 207 -11.42 -1.34 6.80
C ALA A 207 -12.89 -1.73 6.67
N TYR A 208 -13.62 -1.87 7.78
CA TYR A 208 -15.06 -2.12 7.77
C TYR A 208 -15.84 -0.97 7.13
N ALA A 209 -15.57 0.28 7.51
CA ALA A 209 -16.22 1.45 6.92
C ALA A 209 -15.98 1.58 5.39
N LEU A 210 -14.82 1.16 4.91
CA LEU A 210 -14.54 1.08 3.47
C LEU A 210 -15.35 -0.03 2.80
N SER A 211 -15.45 -1.20 3.45
CA SER A 211 -16.21 -2.35 2.93
C SER A 211 -17.71 -2.05 2.82
N GLU A 212 -18.27 -1.28 3.74
CA GLU A 212 -19.66 -0.82 3.65
C GLU A 212 -19.96 -0.01 2.38
N ARG A 213 -18.92 0.58 1.79
CA ARG A 213 -19.02 1.42 0.59
C ARG A 213 -18.67 0.67 -0.71
N ILE A 214 -17.85 -0.38 -0.66
CA ILE A 214 -17.47 -1.17 -1.85
C ILE A 214 -18.32 -2.45 -1.87
N LYS A 215 -19.30 -2.49 -2.76
CA LYS A 215 -20.25 -3.60 -2.86
C LYS A 215 -19.53 -4.94 -3.12
N GLY A 216 -19.85 -5.94 -2.33
CA GLY A 216 -19.28 -7.30 -2.48
C GLY A 216 -17.83 -7.43 -2.01
N SER A 217 -17.27 -6.41 -1.35
CA SER A 217 -15.95 -6.53 -0.76
C SER A 217 -15.96 -7.38 0.51
N GLU A 218 -14.83 -8.05 0.80
CA GLU A 218 -14.61 -8.79 2.04
C GLU A 218 -13.51 -8.16 2.88
N VAL A 219 -13.71 -8.15 4.21
CA VAL A 219 -12.69 -7.66 5.16
C VAL A 219 -11.95 -8.83 5.80
N LYS A 220 -10.62 -8.75 5.81
CA LYS A 220 -9.73 -9.69 6.50
C LYS A 220 -8.86 -8.95 7.51
N ILE A 221 -9.02 -9.29 8.78
CA ILE A 221 -8.20 -8.72 9.86
C ILE A 221 -7.09 -9.70 10.23
N LEU A 222 -5.84 -9.26 10.08
CA LEU A 222 -4.66 -10.03 10.46
C LEU A 222 -4.42 -9.91 11.97
N ARG A 223 -4.84 -10.93 12.71
CA ARG A 223 -4.75 -10.96 14.19
C ARG A 223 -3.30 -10.85 14.67
N GLY A 224 -3.10 -10.01 15.66
CA GLY A 224 -1.82 -9.77 16.31
C GLY A 224 -0.82 -8.95 15.50
N LEU A 225 -1.16 -8.51 14.27
CA LEU A 225 -0.25 -7.77 13.39
C LEU A 225 -0.59 -6.28 13.35
N ALA A 226 0.43 -5.47 13.06
CA ALA A 226 0.34 -4.03 12.89
C ALA A 226 0.35 -3.64 11.38
N HIS A 227 0.74 -2.41 11.07
CA HIS A 227 0.75 -1.88 9.70
C HIS A 227 1.69 -2.62 8.75
N GLY A 228 2.87 -3.03 9.23
CA GLY A 228 3.91 -3.69 8.44
C GLY A 228 3.68 -5.18 8.15
N ALA A 229 2.45 -5.67 8.25
CA ALA A 229 2.11 -7.09 8.12
C ALA A 229 2.68 -7.80 6.87
N PRO A 230 2.80 -7.19 5.67
CA PRO A 230 3.44 -7.85 4.53
C PRO A 230 4.91 -8.22 4.78
N ILE A 231 5.60 -7.43 5.60
CA ILE A 231 7.02 -7.64 5.97
C ILE A 231 7.14 -8.52 7.20
N GLU A 232 6.31 -8.26 8.22
CA GLU A 232 6.35 -8.96 9.51
C GLU A 232 5.85 -10.40 9.42
N ALA A 233 4.82 -10.66 8.62
CA ALA A 233 4.19 -11.98 8.51
C ALA A 233 3.81 -12.31 7.06
N PRO A 234 4.79 -12.41 6.14
CA PRO A 234 4.55 -12.59 4.70
C PRO A 234 3.73 -13.84 4.37
N LYS A 235 3.92 -14.94 5.10
CA LYS A 235 3.14 -16.18 4.92
C LYS A 235 1.65 -15.96 5.21
N LYS A 236 1.32 -15.25 6.30
CA LYS A 236 -0.08 -14.93 6.63
C LYS A 236 -0.69 -14.00 5.58
N PHE A 237 0.08 -13.01 5.12
CA PHE A 237 -0.36 -12.07 4.09
C PHE A 237 -0.58 -12.78 2.75
N ALA A 238 0.35 -13.60 2.30
CA ALA A 238 0.24 -14.41 1.08
C ALA A 238 -0.95 -15.37 1.11
N LYS A 239 -1.25 -15.97 2.28
CA LYS A 239 -2.43 -16.82 2.45
C LYS A 239 -3.72 -16.09 2.11
N VAL A 240 -3.89 -14.85 2.57
CA VAL A 240 -5.09 -14.03 2.26
C VAL A 240 -5.15 -13.71 0.76
N ILE A 241 -4.01 -13.45 0.12
CA ILE A 241 -3.98 -13.27 -1.34
C ILE A 241 -4.45 -14.54 -2.06
N ARG A 242 -3.99 -15.74 -1.66
CA ARG A 242 -4.46 -17.01 -2.23
C ARG A 242 -5.98 -17.18 -2.05
N GLU A 243 -6.51 -16.86 -0.88
CA GLU A 243 -7.95 -16.93 -0.62
C GLU A 243 -8.72 -16.01 -1.58
N ALA A 244 -8.24 -14.79 -1.82
CA ALA A 244 -8.83 -13.88 -2.80
C ALA A 244 -8.81 -14.49 -4.22
N MET A 245 -7.67 -15.08 -4.64
CA MET A 245 -7.52 -15.68 -5.96
C MET A 245 -8.46 -16.85 -6.23
N THR A 246 -8.82 -17.62 -5.20
CA THR A 246 -9.74 -18.75 -5.34
C THR A 246 -11.19 -18.35 -5.52
N GLN A 247 -11.53 -17.09 -5.22
CA GLN A 247 -12.90 -16.54 -5.33
C GLN A 247 -13.11 -15.75 -6.64
N TRP A 248 -12.04 -15.40 -7.37
CA TRP A 248 -12.05 -14.53 -8.56
C TRP A 248 -11.64 -15.29 -9.85
#